data_5352e558870d55cdf0e28ae6b49a2689
#
_entry.id   5352e558870d55cdf0e28ae6b49a2689
#
_cell.length_a   1.000
_cell.length_b   1.000
_cell.length_c   1.000
_cell.angle_alpha   90.00
_cell.angle_beta   90.00
_cell.angle_gamma   90.00
#
_symmetry.space_group_name_H-M   'P 1'
#
loop_
_entity.id
_entity.type
_entity.pdbx_description
1 polymer ?
#
loop_
_entity_poly.entity_id
_entity_poly.type
_entity_poly.pdbx_seq_one_letter_code
_entity_poly.pdbx_strand_id
1 'polypeptide(L)'
;MAPAASLPSTRNDFTSLWWSEKTLFSPAIKYDSRPRRPRRRVYYLSHRGALSEPSRSRAKRFFDAASASLALIFFAPLFVAIALAIKLTSAGPVFFTQYRYGHHNRRFLIYKFRTMHTHMADQLGVRQTVAEDPRVTVVGKILRKTSLDELPQLINVVLGDMSLVGPRPHVPGMQAASTLYESLVPYYFQRHTIRPGITGLAQVSGCRGSTANADAAISRVDYDLEYIERWSLWLDIKIIWWTVKREFFFGHGE
;
A
#
# COMPACT_ATOMS: atom_id res chain seq x y z
N MET A 1 16.82 17.28 -54.25
CA MET A 1 17.16 18.25 -53.18
C MET A 1 15.93 18.45 -52.33
N ALA A 2 15.85 17.82 -51.20
CA ALA A 2 14.81 18.02 -50.21
C ALA A 2 15.43 18.74 -48.99
N PRO A 3 14.76 19.72 -48.38
CA PRO A 3 15.33 20.46 -47.28
C PRO A 3 15.27 19.70 -45.96
N ALA A 4 16.34 19.80 -45.20
CA ALA A 4 16.50 19.22 -43.87
C ALA A 4 15.51 19.83 -42.87
N ALA A 5 14.76 18.98 -42.19
CA ALA A 5 13.92 19.38 -41.06
C ALA A 5 14.79 19.55 -39.81
N SER A 6 14.79 20.76 -39.26
CA SER A 6 15.40 21.12 -37.99
C SER A 6 14.71 20.47 -36.83
N LEU A 7 15.46 19.79 -35.96
CA LEU A 7 15.01 19.25 -34.68
C LEU A 7 14.73 20.38 -33.68
N PRO A 8 13.65 20.35 -32.92
CA PRO A 8 13.43 21.32 -31.85
C PRO A 8 14.28 20.98 -30.63
N SER A 9 14.91 22.01 -30.10
CA SER A 9 15.72 22.02 -28.88
C SER A 9 14.87 21.62 -27.67
N THR A 10 15.23 20.52 -27.02
CA THR A 10 14.63 20.08 -25.77
C THR A 10 15.14 20.94 -24.62
N ARG A 11 14.41 21.95 -24.22
CA ARG A 11 14.48 22.50 -22.86
C ARG A 11 13.56 21.75 -21.96
N ASN A 12 14.13 21.19 -20.90
CA ASN A 12 13.43 20.45 -19.84
C ASN A 12 12.52 21.37 -19.02
N ASP A 13 11.26 21.46 -19.39
CA ASP A 13 10.19 21.96 -18.52
C ASP A 13 9.43 20.78 -17.88
N PHE A 14 10.14 20.01 -17.04
CA PHE A 14 9.57 18.85 -16.35
C PHE A 14 8.86 19.18 -15.03
N THR A 15 8.79 20.45 -14.62
CA THR A 15 8.31 20.82 -13.29
C THR A 15 6.87 21.30 -13.21
N SER A 16 6.22 21.66 -14.31
CA SER A 16 4.89 22.31 -14.26
C SER A 16 3.67 21.43 -14.58
N LEU A 17 3.87 20.22 -15.15
CA LEU A 17 2.75 19.41 -15.66
C LEU A 17 2.18 18.37 -14.71
N TRP A 18 2.72 18.24 -13.49
CA TRP A 18 2.45 17.03 -12.69
C TRP A 18 1.67 17.24 -11.39
N TRP A 19 1.38 18.47 -11.01
CA TRP A 19 0.82 18.72 -9.68
C TRP A 19 -0.24 19.84 -9.65
N SER A 20 -1.10 19.89 -10.64
CA SER A 20 -2.35 20.61 -10.44
C SER A 20 -3.16 19.80 -9.42
N GLU A 21 -3.46 20.39 -8.27
CA GLU A 21 -4.30 19.80 -7.22
C GLU A 21 -5.64 19.26 -7.74
N LYS A 22 -6.10 19.75 -8.90
CA LYS A 22 -7.36 19.33 -9.53
C LYS A 22 -7.32 17.93 -10.15
N THR A 23 -6.15 17.36 -10.50
CA THR A 23 -6.06 16.02 -11.11
C THR A 23 -5.93 14.89 -10.09
N LEU A 24 -5.49 15.19 -8.86
CA LEU A 24 -5.31 14.20 -7.80
C LEU A 24 -6.48 14.15 -6.80
N PHE A 25 -7.31 15.19 -6.75
CA PHE A 25 -8.40 15.33 -5.78
C PHE A 25 -9.68 15.83 -6.42
N SER A 26 -10.13 15.20 -7.48
CA SER A 26 -11.56 15.29 -7.78
C SER A 26 -12.30 14.49 -6.69
N PRO A 27 -13.21 15.10 -5.88
CA PRO A 27 -13.91 14.42 -4.79
C PRO A 27 -14.97 13.43 -5.27
N ALA A 28 -14.97 13.08 -6.49
CA ALA A 28 -15.65 11.97 -7.11
C ALA A 28 -14.92 11.70 -8.42
N ILE A 29 -13.87 10.88 -8.38
CA ILE A 29 -13.68 10.03 -9.54
C ILE A 29 -14.89 9.10 -9.50
N LYS A 30 -16.03 9.57 -10.07
CA LYS A 30 -17.01 8.67 -10.64
C LYS A 30 -16.15 7.73 -11.48
N TYR A 31 -16.04 6.50 -11.05
CA TYR A 31 -15.41 5.43 -11.81
C TYR A 31 -16.06 5.48 -13.19
N ASP A 32 -15.38 6.13 -14.14
CA ASP A 32 -15.79 6.13 -15.55
C ASP A 32 -15.54 4.67 -15.98
N SER A 33 -16.62 3.93 -16.08
CA SER A 33 -16.63 2.53 -16.49
C SER A 33 -16.12 2.32 -17.93
N ARG A 34 -15.70 3.38 -18.62
CA ARG A 34 -15.01 3.27 -19.88
C ARG A 34 -13.57 2.83 -19.63
N PRO A 35 -13.14 1.71 -20.20
CA PRO A 35 -11.76 1.27 -20.08
C PRO A 35 -10.87 2.37 -20.70
N ARG A 36 -10.25 3.21 -19.86
CA ARG A 36 -9.08 3.95 -20.31
C ARG A 36 -8.08 2.86 -20.68
N ARG A 37 -7.89 2.65 -21.99
CA ARG A 37 -6.86 1.74 -22.49
C ARG A 37 -5.58 2.12 -21.75
N PRO A 38 -5.04 1.25 -20.89
CA PRO A 38 -3.76 1.54 -20.28
C PRO A 38 -2.81 1.75 -21.45
N ARG A 39 -2.13 2.91 -21.51
CA ARG A 39 -0.93 2.99 -22.34
C ARG A 39 -0.10 1.84 -21.82
N ARG A 40 0.04 0.77 -22.62
CA ARG A 40 0.96 -0.33 -22.34
C ARG A 40 2.37 0.25 -22.29
N ARG A 41 2.71 0.89 -21.16
CA ARG A 41 4.10 0.99 -20.78
C ARG A 41 4.46 -0.42 -20.33
N VAL A 42 5.10 -1.13 -21.22
CA VAL A 42 5.85 -2.32 -20.82
C VAL A 42 6.92 -1.76 -19.90
N TYR A 43 6.69 -1.87 -18.60
CA TYR A 43 7.67 -1.52 -17.59
C TYR A 43 8.81 -2.55 -17.65
N TYR A 44 9.61 -2.45 -18.71
CA TYR A 44 10.96 -2.96 -18.61
C TYR A 44 11.62 -1.99 -17.63
N LEU A 45 11.93 -2.45 -16.43
CA LEU A 45 12.96 -1.85 -15.61
C LEU A 45 14.24 -1.92 -16.43
N SER A 46 14.35 -1.04 -17.44
CA SER A 46 15.62 -0.82 -18.13
C SER A 46 16.57 -0.37 -17.04
N HIS A 47 17.72 -1.00 -16.96
CA HIS A 47 18.85 -0.65 -16.11
C HIS A 47 19.37 0.74 -16.50
N ARG A 48 18.52 1.75 -16.51
CA ARG A 48 18.92 3.15 -16.61
C ARG A 48 19.44 3.55 -15.24
N GLY A 49 20.75 3.73 -15.24
CA GLY A 49 21.63 4.04 -14.13
C GLY A 49 20.99 4.68 -12.91
N ALA A 50 21.28 4.08 -11.76
CA ALA A 50 21.39 4.70 -10.43
C ALA A 50 20.34 5.73 -10.03
N LEU A 51 19.06 5.52 -10.34
CA LEU A 51 18.01 6.11 -9.55
C LEU A 51 18.08 5.40 -8.19
N SER A 52 18.22 6.15 -7.12
CA SER A 52 18.41 5.66 -5.76
C SER A 52 17.27 4.68 -5.42
N GLU A 53 17.56 3.38 -5.54
CA GLU A 53 16.57 2.37 -5.16
C GLU A 53 16.17 2.59 -3.69
N PRO A 54 14.86 2.72 -3.38
CA PRO A 54 14.39 2.97 -2.01
C PRO A 54 14.96 1.98 -0.99
N SER A 55 15.17 0.73 -1.41
CA SER A 55 15.69 -0.33 -0.56
C SER A 55 17.15 -0.16 -0.13
N ARG A 56 17.96 0.57 -0.92
CA ARG A 56 19.39 0.84 -0.64
C ARG A 56 19.60 2.14 0.13
N SER A 57 18.61 3.01 0.22
CA SER A 57 18.74 4.30 0.89
C SER A 57 18.80 4.14 2.40
N ARG A 58 19.96 4.44 3.00
CA ARG A 58 20.12 4.49 4.47
C ARG A 58 19.27 5.61 5.08
N ALA A 59 19.12 6.74 4.38
CA ALA A 59 18.31 7.86 4.83
C ALA A 59 16.82 7.46 4.94
N LYS A 60 16.29 6.74 3.92
CA LYS A 60 14.93 6.19 4.01
C LYS A 60 14.79 5.23 5.19
N ARG A 61 15.73 4.31 5.36
CA ARG A 61 15.67 3.33 6.45
C ARG A 61 15.69 4.01 7.82
N PHE A 62 16.54 5.02 8.01
CA PHE A 62 16.60 5.80 9.24
C PHE A 62 15.27 6.56 9.47
N PHE A 63 14.77 7.24 8.44
CA PHE A 63 13.49 7.94 8.50
C PHE A 63 12.34 7.00 8.89
N ASP A 64 12.22 5.85 8.21
CA ASP A 64 11.20 4.85 8.50
C ASP A 64 11.29 4.35 9.95
N ALA A 65 12.48 3.94 10.40
CA ALA A 65 12.68 3.38 11.73
C ALA A 65 12.44 4.43 12.84
N ALA A 66 12.98 5.63 12.68
CA ALA A 66 12.82 6.70 13.66
C ALA A 66 11.35 7.12 13.78
N SER A 67 10.69 7.38 12.64
CA SER A 67 9.27 7.76 12.63
C SER A 67 8.36 6.66 13.18
N ALA A 68 8.61 5.40 12.84
CA ALA A 68 7.83 4.28 13.37
C ALA A 68 8.05 4.09 14.88
N SER A 69 9.28 4.25 15.39
CA SER A 69 9.57 4.18 16.81
C SER A 69 8.89 5.31 17.60
N LEU A 70 8.96 6.54 17.10
CA LEU A 70 8.25 7.67 17.70
C LEU A 70 6.74 7.45 17.70
N ALA A 71 6.17 6.95 16.60
CA ALA A 71 4.76 6.63 16.52
C ALA A 71 4.35 5.53 17.52
N LEU A 72 5.16 4.46 17.68
CA LEU A 72 4.90 3.41 18.67
C LEU A 72 4.89 3.96 20.10
N ILE A 73 5.83 4.85 20.44
CA ILE A 73 5.88 5.50 21.77
C ILE A 73 4.64 6.37 21.95
N PHE A 74 4.32 7.21 20.97
CA PHE A 74 3.17 8.11 21.03
C PHE A 74 1.83 7.36 21.18
N PHE A 75 1.66 6.28 20.40
CA PHE A 75 0.43 5.49 20.42
C PHE A 75 0.42 4.37 21.47
N ALA A 76 1.46 4.23 22.33
CA ALA A 76 1.52 3.18 23.34
C ALA A 76 0.27 3.10 24.25
N PRO A 77 -0.27 4.23 24.79
CA PRO A 77 -1.50 4.17 25.57
C PRO A 77 -2.70 3.64 24.77
N LEU A 78 -2.82 4.02 23.50
CA LEU A 78 -3.86 3.53 22.59
C LEU A 78 -3.70 2.02 22.32
N PHE A 79 -2.48 1.52 22.17
CA PHE A 79 -2.21 0.09 22.02
C PHE A 79 -2.72 -0.70 23.22
N VAL A 80 -2.47 -0.20 24.46
CA VAL A 80 -2.97 -0.84 25.67
C VAL A 80 -4.50 -0.82 25.71
N ALA A 81 -5.13 0.31 25.42
CA ALA A 81 -6.58 0.42 25.38
C ALA A 81 -7.22 -0.55 24.38
N ILE A 82 -6.68 -0.62 23.15
CA ILE A 82 -7.15 -1.55 22.12
C ILE A 82 -6.93 -3.00 22.57
N ALA A 83 -5.77 -3.34 23.14
CA ALA A 83 -5.47 -4.68 23.63
C ALA A 83 -6.46 -5.14 24.70
N LEU A 84 -6.78 -4.26 25.65
CA LEU A 84 -7.80 -4.52 26.69
C LEU A 84 -9.19 -4.70 26.06
N ALA A 85 -9.60 -3.81 25.16
CA ALA A 85 -10.89 -3.94 24.47
C ALA A 85 -11.03 -5.27 23.74
N ILE A 86 -9.99 -5.71 23.01
CA ILE A 86 -9.99 -7.02 22.34
C ILE A 86 -10.09 -8.17 23.34
N LYS A 87 -9.33 -8.13 24.44
CA LYS A 87 -9.34 -9.20 25.47
C LYS A 87 -10.64 -9.31 26.23
N LEU A 88 -11.28 -8.19 26.50
CA LEU A 88 -12.56 -8.15 27.24
C LEU A 88 -13.75 -8.58 26.36
N THR A 89 -13.65 -8.44 25.04
CA THR A 89 -14.79 -8.67 24.13
C THR A 89 -14.70 -9.97 23.35
N SER A 90 -13.53 -10.61 23.28
CA SER A 90 -13.38 -11.86 22.54
C SER A 90 -12.20 -12.71 23.01
N ALA A 91 -12.38 -14.04 23.08
CA ALA A 91 -11.33 -14.97 23.48
C ALA A 91 -10.20 -15.08 22.43
N GLY A 92 -8.95 -15.22 22.90
CA GLY A 92 -7.77 -15.46 22.07
C GLY A 92 -6.68 -14.36 22.15
N PRO A 93 -5.67 -14.38 21.27
CA PRO A 93 -4.53 -13.43 21.28
C PRO A 93 -4.98 -12.03 20.86
N VAL A 94 -4.26 -10.99 21.32
CA VAL A 94 -4.49 -9.59 20.93
C VAL A 94 -4.07 -9.34 19.49
N PHE A 95 -2.93 -9.91 19.09
CA PHE A 95 -2.39 -9.75 17.76
C PHE A 95 -2.81 -10.90 16.84
N PHE A 96 -3.06 -10.56 15.60
CA PHE A 96 -3.16 -11.46 14.47
C PHE A 96 -1.87 -11.36 13.66
N THR A 97 -1.34 -12.51 13.25
CA THR A 97 -0.16 -12.60 12.40
C THR A 97 -0.44 -13.43 11.16
N GLN A 98 0.14 -13.05 10.03
CA GLN A 98 -0.02 -13.74 8.76
C GLN A 98 1.21 -13.56 7.89
N TYR A 99 1.57 -14.60 7.11
CA TYR A 99 2.65 -14.48 6.14
C TYR A 99 2.25 -13.60 4.95
N ARG A 100 3.15 -12.71 4.58
CA ARG A 100 3.05 -11.82 3.44
C ARG A 100 4.31 -11.86 2.59
N TYR A 101 4.17 -11.50 1.31
CA TYR A 101 5.34 -11.23 0.47
C TYR A 101 6.01 -9.92 0.92
N GLY A 102 7.31 -9.98 1.16
CA GLY A 102 8.18 -8.86 1.47
C GLY A 102 9.23 -8.62 0.38
N HIS A 103 10.30 -7.93 0.77
CA HIS A 103 11.42 -7.61 -0.10
C HIS A 103 12.04 -8.86 -0.73
N HIS A 104 12.26 -8.82 -2.06
CA HIS A 104 12.76 -9.97 -2.85
C HIS A 104 11.95 -11.26 -2.67
N ASN A 105 10.63 -11.15 -2.58
CA ASN A 105 9.69 -12.26 -2.39
C ASN A 105 9.90 -13.07 -1.09
N ARG A 106 10.75 -12.61 -0.17
CA ARG A 106 10.91 -13.25 1.14
C ARG A 106 9.64 -13.07 1.95
N ARG A 107 9.12 -14.14 2.53
CA ARG A 107 7.92 -14.08 3.37
C ARG A 107 8.29 -13.55 4.75
N PHE A 108 7.45 -12.68 5.29
CA PHE A 108 7.55 -12.16 6.65
C PHE A 108 6.20 -12.22 7.35
N LEU A 109 6.18 -12.19 8.68
CA LEU A 109 4.95 -12.14 9.48
C LEU A 109 4.54 -10.68 9.68
N ILE A 110 3.38 -10.32 9.12
CA ILE A 110 2.77 -9.02 9.39
C ILE A 110 2.04 -9.05 10.72
N TYR A 111 2.13 -7.97 11.50
CA TYR A 111 1.40 -7.82 12.77
C TYR A 111 0.19 -6.92 12.57
N LYS A 112 -0.97 -7.35 13.11
CA LYS A 112 -2.20 -6.55 13.18
C LYS A 112 -2.89 -6.78 14.52
N PHE A 113 -3.76 -5.87 14.94
CA PHE A 113 -4.73 -6.20 15.96
C PHE A 113 -5.75 -7.19 15.43
N ARG A 114 -6.16 -8.13 16.28
CA ARG A 114 -7.18 -9.09 15.93
C ARG A 114 -8.53 -8.41 15.80
N THR A 115 -9.16 -8.56 14.64
CA THR A 115 -10.48 -8.01 14.33
C THR A 115 -11.53 -9.08 14.11
N MET A 116 -11.14 -10.37 14.07
CA MET A 116 -12.04 -11.49 13.81
C MET A 116 -12.04 -12.51 14.97
N HIS A 117 -13.13 -13.24 15.11
CA HIS A 117 -13.20 -14.37 16.03
C HIS A 117 -12.19 -15.45 15.65
N THR A 118 -11.45 -15.98 16.63
CA THR A 118 -10.32 -16.90 16.39
C THR A 118 -10.76 -18.19 15.70
N HIS A 119 -11.94 -18.72 16.06
CA HIS A 119 -12.48 -19.96 15.49
C HIS A 119 -13.02 -19.81 14.07
N MET A 120 -13.19 -18.57 13.58
CA MET A 120 -13.69 -18.27 12.24
C MET A 120 -12.62 -17.62 11.33
N ALA A 121 -11.41 -17.37 11.87
CA ALA A 121 -10.35 -16.69 11.16
C ALA A 121 -9.78 -17.57 10.03
N ASP A 122 -9.70 -17.03 8.82
CA ASP A 122 -8.98 -17.63 7.70
C ASP A 122 -7.48 -17.32 7.83
N GLN A 123 -6.72 -18.27 8.36
CA GLN A 123 -5.27 -18.10 8.54
C GLN A 123 -4.52 -17.98 7.22
N LEU A 124 -5.03 -18.55 6.14
CA LEU A 124 -4.42 -18.43 4.81
C LEU A 124 -4.75 -17.08 4.16
N GLY A 125 -5.84 -16.41 4.60
CA GLY A 125 -6.25 -15.10 4.10
C GLY A 125 -6.65 -15.09 2.62
N VAL A 126 -7.04 -16.23 2.10
CA VAL A 126 -7.49 -16.37 0.70
C VAL A 126 -8.87 -15.75 0.53
N ARG A 127 -9.73 -15.93 1.53
CA ARG A 127 -11.09 -15.38 1.50
C ARG A 127 -11.10 -13.93 1.92
N GLN A 128 -11.32 -13.04 0.96
CA GLN A 128 -11.47 -11.61 1.24
C GLN A 128 -12.66 -11.35 2.18
N THR A 129 -12.52 -10.34 3.02
CA THR A 129 -13.60 -9.89 3.90
C THR A 129 -14.66 -9.20 3.05
N VAL A 130 -15.92 -9.46 3.37
CA VAL A 130 -17.10 -8.84 2.72
C VAL A 130 -17.76 -7.85 3.68
N ALA A 131 -18.66 -7.02 3.16
CA ALA A 131 -19.48 -6.15 3.99
C ALA A 131 -20.32 -7.03 4.97
N GLU A 132 -20.44 -6.59 6.22
CA GLU A 132 -21.16 -7.31 7.30
C GLU A 132 -20.67 -8.76 7.51
N ASP A 133 -19.36 -8.99 7.37
CA ASP A 133 -18.76 -10.30 7.57
C ASP A 133 -18.95 -10.79 9.02
N PRO A 134 -19.63 -11.93 9.26
CA PRO A 134 -19.92 -12.44 10.60
C PRO A 134 -18.67 -12.85 11.39
N ARG A 135 -17.53 -13.00 10.73
CA ARG A 135 -16.24 -13.28 11.38
C ARG A 135 -15.72 -12.09 12.19
N VAL A 136 -16.15 -10.86 11.86
CA VAL A 136 -15.62 -9.63 12.44
C VAL A 136 -16.29 -9.32 13.78
N THR A 137 -15.49 -9.11 14.84
CA THR A 137 -15.98 -8.71 16.16
C THR A 137 -16.49 -7.27 16.17
N VAL A 138 -17.29 -6.88 17.17
CA VAL A 138 -17.77 -5.48 17.32
C VAL A 138 -16.60 -4.51 17.41
N VAL A 139 -15.60 -4.81 18.27
CA VAL A 139 -14.36 -4.00 18.35
C VAL A 139 -13.62 -4.03 17.02
N GLY A 140 -13.56 -5.18 16.35
CA GLY A 140 -12.94 -5.34 15.05
C GLY A 140 -13.55 -4.45 13.97
N LYS A 141 -14.88 -4.25 13.96
CA LYS A 141 -15.54 -3.32 13.03
C LYS A 141 -15.04 -1.89 13.19
N ILE A 142 -14.90 -1.43 14.44
CA ILE A 142 -14.37 -0.09 14.74
C ILE A 142 -12.91 0.02 14.28
N LEU A 143 -12.06 -0.95 14.64
CA LEU A 143 -10.65 -0.95 14.30
C LEU A 143 -10.43 -0.93 12.78
N ARG A 144 -11.20 -1.71 12.02
CA ARG A 144 -11.13 -1.75 10.55
C ARG A 144 -11.61 -0.45 9.92
N LYS A 145 -12.72 0.09 10.41
CA LYS A 145 -13.26 1.38 9.92
C LYS A 145 -12.27 2.55 10.10
N THR A 146 -11.46 2.48 11.15
CA THR A 146 -10.46 3.51 11.49
C THR A 146 -9.04 3.14 11.07
N SER A 147 -8.83 1.99 10.42
CA SER A 147 -7.52 1.43 10.07
C SER A 147 -6.56 1.26 11.27
N LEU A 148 -7.08 1.33 12.50
CA LEU A 148 -6.28 1.16 13.72
C LEU A 148 -5.79 -0.27 13.91
N ASP A 149 -6.44 -1.26 13.27
CA ASP A 149 -5.98 -2.64 13.27
C ASP A 149 -4.60 -2.81 12.63
N GLU A 150 -4.17 -1.90 11.78
CA GLU A 150 -2.89 -1.94 11.07
C GLU A 150 -1.73 -1.25 11.84
N LEU A 151 -2.01 -0.55 12.97
CA LEU A 151 -0.97 0.12 13.76
C LEU A 151 0.18 -0.81 14.19
N PRO A 152 -0.04 -2.10 14.56
CA PRO A 152 1.06 -3.00 14.90
C PRO A 152 2.07 -3.24 13.77
N GLN A 153 1.76 -2.92 12.51
CA GLN A 153 2.72 -2.97 11.42
C GLN A 153 3.90 -1.99 11.61
N LEU A 154 3.75 -0.97 12.45
CA LEU A 154 4.88 -0.13 12.86
C LEU A 154 6.03 -0.96 13.47
N ILE A 155 5.72 -2.06 14.16
CA ILE A 155 6.71 -3.01 14.66
C ILE A 155 7.48 -3.64 13.48
N ASN A 156 6.78 -4.04 12.40
CA ASN A 156 7.44 -4.57 11.20
C ASN A 156 8.36 -3.53 10.54
N VAL A 157 7.99 -2.25 10.59
CA VAL A 157 8.85 -1.16 10.08
C VAL A 157 10.12 -1.05 10.93
N VAL A 158 10.01 -1.06 12.25
CA VAL A 158 11.18 -1.02 13.16
C VAL A 158 12.09 -2.24 12.96
N LEU A 159 11.52 -3.43 12.81
CA LEU A 159 12.25 -4.67 12.55
C LEU A 159 12.93 -4.69 11.16
N GLY A 160 12.42 -3.91 10.20
CA GLY A 160 12.98 -3.81 8.85
C GLY A 160 12.33 -4.68 7.81
N ASP A 161 11.26 -5.38 8.15
CA ASP A 161 10.46 -6.15 7.20
C ASP A 161 9.64 -5.24 6.27
N MET A 162 9.23 -4.08 6.80
CA MET A 162 8.42 -3.09 6.11
C MET A 162 9.07 -1.70 6.12
N SER A 163 8.49 -0.82 5.32
CA SER A 163 8.69 0.63 5.26
C SER A 163 7.39 1.33 5.64
N LEU A 164 7.43 2.61 6.00
CA LEU A 164 6.20 3.40 6.15
C LEU A 164 5.48 3.52 4.82
N VAL A 165 6.23 3.79 3.74
CA VAL A 165 5.70 3.96 2.39
C VAL A 165 6.30 2.93 1.44
N GLY A 166 5.45 2.23 0.71
CA GLY A 166 5.82 1.19 -0.26
C GLY A 166 4.60 0.44 -0.81
N PRO A 167 4.81 -0.55 -1.67
CA PRO A 167 3.75 -1.44 -2.14
C PRO A 167 3.07 -2.18 -0.98
N ARG A 168 1.72 -2.25 -0.98
CA ARG A 168 1.00 -3.00 0.06
C ARG A 168 1.35 -4.49 0.01
N PRO A 169 1.71 -5.13 1.16
CA PRO A 169 2.08 -6.54 1.17
C PRO A 169 0.88 -7.46 0.93
N HIS A 170 0.98 -8.34 -0.06
CA HIS A 170 -0.05 -9.32 -0.39
C HIS A 170 0.21 -10.67 0.27
N VAL A 171 -0.86 -11.44 0.51
CA VAL A 171 -0.74 -12.86 0.91
C VAL A 171 -0.21 -13.67 -0.28
N PRO A 172 0.61 -14.70 -0.03
CA PRO A 172 0.95 -15.67 -1.06
C PRO A 172 -0.31 -16.32 -1.63
N GLY A 173 -0.39 -16.43 -2.95
CA GLY A 173 -1.56 -16.99 -3.63
C GLY A 173 -2.79 -16.08 -3.64
N MET A 174 -2.64 -14.78 -3.43
CA MET A 174 -3.74 -13.82 -3.52
C MET A 174 -4.37 -13.84 -4.89
N GLN A 175 -5.70 -13.88 -4.92
CA GLN A 175 -6.48 -13.81 -6.15
C GLN A 175 -6.94 -12.39 -6.48
N ALA A 176 -7.03 -12.10 -7.77
CA ALA A 176 -7.62 -10.91 -8.34
C ALA A 176 -8.42 -11.32 -9.59
N ALA A 177 -9.66 -10.83 -9.73
CA ALA A 177 -10.55 -11.23 -10.81
C ALA A 177 -10.63 -12.77 -11.01
N SER A 178 -10.75 -13.52 -9.89
CA SER A 178 -10.81 -14.99 -9.87
C SER A 178 -9.56 -15.72 -10.40
N THR A 179 -8.44 -15.02 -10.56
CA THR A 179 -7.17 -15.55 -11.05
C THR A 179 -6.05 -15.19 -10.06
N LEU A 180 -4.95 -15.95 -10.03
CA LEU A 180 -3.77 -15.57 -9.25
C LEU A 180 -3.24 -14.22 -9.72
N TYR A 181 -2.92 -13.34 -8.77
CA TYR A 181 -2.41 -11.99 -9.08
C TYR A 181 -1.18 -12.03 -9.98
N GLU A 182 -0.27 -12.97 -9.70
CA GLU A 182 0.96 -13.20 -10.47
C GLU A 182 0.71 -13.72 -11.90
N SER A 183 -0.43 -14.39 -12.12
CA SER A 183 -0.85 -14.82 -13.48
C SER A 183 -1.57 -13.70 -14.23
N LEU A 184 -2.34 -12.87 -13.50
CA LEU A 184 -3.05 -11.74 -14.08
C LEU A 184 -2.09 -10.63 -14.52
N VAL A 185 -1.01 -10.38 -13.74
CA VAL A 185 -0.04 -9.31 -13.98
C VAL A 185 1.35 -9.91 -14.14
N PRO A 186 1.86 -10.12 -15.37
CA PRO A 186 3.15 -10.80 -15.61
C PRO A 186 4.36 -10.15 -14.91
N TYR A 187 4.29 -8.86 -14.62
CA TYR A 187 5.32 -8.08 -13.94
C TYR A 187 5.04 -7.88 -12.43
N TYR A 188 4.11 -8.63 -11.86
CA TYR A 188 3.66 -8.52 -10.46
C TYR A 188 4.81 -8.52 -9.46
N PHE A 189 5.79 -9.41 -9.61
CA PHE A 189 6.89 -9.55 -8.66
C PHE A 189 7.90 -8.40 -8.67
N GLN A 190 7.86 -7.53 -9.70
CA GLN A 190 8.73 -6.34 -9.74
C GLN A 190 8.45 -5.37 -8.59
N ARG A 191 7.23 -5.35 -8.07
CA ARG A 191 6.87 -4.55 -6.90
C ARG A 191 7.59 -4.97 -5.61
N HIS A 192 8.14 -6.18 -5.56
CA HIS A 192 8.87 -6.73 -4.42
C HIS A 192 10.37 -6.42 -4.46
N THR A 193 10.84 -5.61 -5.38
CA THR A 193 12.23 -5.11 -5.41
C THR A 193 12.53 -4.14 -4.27
N ILE A 194 11.50 -3.64 -3.61
CA ILE A 194 11.58 -2.80 -2.41
C ILE A 194 10.79 -3.40 -1.25
N ARG A 195 11.00 -2.85 -0.04
CA ARG A 195 10.20 -3.25 1.13
C ARG A 195 8.76 -2.84 0.95
N PRO A 196 7.79 -3.68 1.37
CA PRO A 196 6.38 -3.31 1.38
C PRO A 196 6.13 -2.18 2.38
N GLY A 197 5.07 -1.39 2.14
CA GLY A 197 4.69 -0.26 2.97
C GLY A 197 3.40 -0.48 3.76
N ILE A 198 3.24 0.28 4.85
CA ILE A 198 1.95 0.44 5.55
C ILE A 198 1.00 1.22 4.64
N THR A 199 1.49 2.29 4.03
CA THR A 199 0.79 3.04 2.99
C THR A 199 1.61 3.08 1.69
N GLY A 200 1.02 3.54 0.60
CA GLY A 200 1.68 3.61 -0.70
C GLY A 200 0.92 4.43 -1.72
N LEU A 201 1.58 4.72 -2.84
CA LEU A 201 1.01 5.53 -3.91
C LEU A 201 -0.32 4.95 -4.43
N ALA A 202 -0.41 3.63 -4.62
CA ALA A 202 -1.64 2.96 -5.03
C ALA A 202 -2.80 3.22 -4.05
N GLN A 203 -2.54 3.18 -2.73
CA GLN A 203 -3.55 3.37 -1.70
C GLN A 203 -4.08 4.80 -1.70
N VAL A 204 -3.20 5.82 -1.76
CA VAL A 204 -3.62 7.23 -1.78
C VAL A 204 -4.23 7.65 -3.11
N SER A 205 -3.93 6.95 -4.22
CA SER A 205 -4.54 7.13 -5.53
C SER A 205 -5.90 6.45 -5.69
N GLY A 206 -6.47 5.88 -4.62
CA GLY A 206 -7.81 5.30 -4.64
C GLY A 206 -7.87 3.81 -5.00
N CYS A 207 -6.73 3.14 -5.22
CA CYS A 207 -6.68 1.70 -5.48
C CYS A 207 -6.71 0.88 -4.18
N ARG A 208 -7.64 1.20 -3.25
CA ARG A 208 -7.97 0.40 -2.06
C ARG A 208 -9.16 -0.53 -2.36
N GLY A 209 -9.40 -1.51 -1.49
CA GLY A 209 -10.57 -2.38 -1.53
C GLY A 209 -10.44 -3.60 -2.41
N SER A 210 -11.57 -4.12 -2.86
CA SER A 210 -11.68 -5.39 -3.59
C SER A 210 -10.84 -5.43 -4.87
N THR A 211 -10.26 -6.59 -5.14
CA THR A 211 -9.54 -6.92 -6.38
C THR A 211 -10.39 -7.77 -7.33
N ALA A 212 -11.73 -7.71 -7.18
CA ALA A 212 -12.64 -8.43 -8.07
C ALA A 212 -12.57 -7.97 -9.54
N ASN A 213 -12.15 -6.72 -9.76
CA ASN A 213 -11.96 -6.15 -11.09
C ASN A 213 -10.48 -6.24 -11.50
N ALA A 214 -10.21 -6.83 -12.68
CA ALA A 214 -8.87 -6.99 -13.23
C ALA A 214 -8.15 -5.64 -13.45
N ASP A 215 -8.86 -4.63 -14.00
CA ASP A 215 -8.26 -3.32 -14.27
C ASP A 215 -7.83 -2.60 -12.98
N ALA A 216 -8.64 -2.73 -11.91
CA ALA A 216 -8.29 -2.19 -10.61
C ALA A 216 -7.07 -2.89 -10.00
N ALA A 217 -6.97 -4.22 -10.19
CA ALA A 217 -5.83 -5.00 -9.75
C ALA A 217 -4.55 -4.64 -10.50
N ILE A 218 -4.62 -4.50 -11.83
CA ILE A 218 -3.49 -4.09 -12.69
C ILE A 218 -3.06 -2.68 -12.31
N SER A 219 -3.99 -1.71 -12.22
CA SER A 219 -3.69 -0.33 -11.86
C SER A 219 -2.98 -0.22 -10.51
N ARG A 220 -3.32 -1.07 -9.54
CA ARG A 220 -2.64 -1.12 -8.24
C ARG A 220 -1.16 -1.44 -8.39
N VAL A 221 -0.82 -2.46 -9.19
CA VAL A 221 0.57 -2.83 -9.45
C VAL A 221 1.29 -1.73 -10.23
N ASP A 222 0.63 -1.10 -11.20
CA ASP A 222 1.20 0.00 -11.98
C ASP A 222 1.57 1.20 -11.09
N TYR A 223 0.70 1.59 -10.14
CA TYR A 223 1.04 2.63 -9.16
C TYR A 223 2.16 2.22 -8.20
N ASP A 224 2.25 0.94 -7.83
CA ASP A 224 3.37 0.45 -7.03
C ASP A 224 4.69 0.58 -7.78
N LEU A 225 4.71 0.27 -9.09
CA LEU A 225 5.90 0.42 -9.93
C LEU A 225 6.22 1.90 -10.20
N GLU A 226 5.21 2.73 -10.42
CA GLU A 226 5.39 4.17 -10.55
C GLU A 226 6.05 4.79 -9.30
N TYR A 227 5.63 4.34 -8.12
CA TYR A 227 6.26 4.75 -6.87
C TYR A 227 7.75 4.35 -6.83
N ILE A 228 8.10 3.13 -7.25
CA ILE A 228 9.48 2.64 -7.29
C ILE A 228 10.35 3.50 -8.22
N GLU A 229 9.83 3.82 -9.40
CA GLU A 229 10.54 4.63 -10.40
C GLU A 229 10.78 6.08 -9.96
N ARG A 230 9.80 6.65 -9.24
CA ARG A 230 9.80 8.08 -8.88
C ARG A 230 10.16 8.34 -7.44
N TRP A 231 10.58 7.32 -6.73
CA TRP A 231 10.82 7.43 -5.32
C TRP A 231 11.72 8.61 -4.95
N SER A 232 11.31 9.31 -3.91
CA SER A 232 12.10 10.28 -3.16
C SER A 232 11.58 10.36 -1.73
N LEU A 233 12.40 10.77 -0.76
CA LEU A 233 11.93 11.01 0.61
C LEU A 233 10.79 12.05 0.67
N TRP A 234 10.82 13.03 -0.23
CA TRP A 234 9.75 14.02 -0.35
C TRP A 234 8.43 13.39 -0.80
N LEU A 235 8.49 12.42 -1.72
CA LEU A 235 7.32 11.66 -2.13
C LEU A 235 6.76 10.83 -0.96
N ASP A 236 7.61 10.22 -0.13
CA ASP A 236 7.18 9.50 1.07
C ASP A 236 6.44 10.43 2.03
N ILE A 237 6.99 11.62 2.33
CA ILE A 237 6.34 12.60 3.20
C ILE A 237 4.95 13.00 2.65
N LYS A 238 4.85 13.23 1.34
CA LYS A 238 3.57 13.55 0.69
C LYS A 238 2.56 12.41 0.81
N ILE A 239 2.97 11.17 0.57
CA ILE A 239 2.10 10.00 0.67
C ILE A 239 1.62 9.81 2.11
N ILE A 240 2.51 9.96 3.12
CA ILE A 240 2.13 9.92 4.53
C ILE A 240 1.10 11.02 4.86
N TRP A 241 1.37 12.25 4.42
CA TRP A 241 0.45 13.37 4.61
C TRP A 241 -0.94 13.09 4.00
N TRP A 242 -1.00 12.59 2.78
CA TRP A 242 -2.26 12.25 2.13
C TRP A 242 -2.98 11.09 2.81
N THR A 243 -2.23 10.11 3.31
CA THR A 243 -2.81 9.01 4.10
C THR A 243 -3.48 9.55 5.35
N VAL A 244 -2.76 10.35 6.13
CA VAL A 244 -3.29 10.97 7.37
C VAL A 244 -4.51 11.83 7.05
N LYS A 245 -4.41 12.73 6.05
CA LYS A 245 -5.53 13.58 5.63
C LYS A 245 -6.76 12.76 5.25
N ARG A 246 -6.57 11.67 4.51
CA ARG A 246 -7.66 10.81 4.05
C ARG A 246 -8.32 10.05 5.19
N GLU A 247 -7.55 9.48 6.11
CA GLU A 247 -8.10 8.76 7.26
C GLU A 247 -8.86 9.70 8.21
N PHE A 248 -8.36 10.94 8.43
CA PHE A 248 -9.02 11.91 9.30
C PHE A 248 -10.28 12.53 8.68
N PHE A 249 -10.28 12.86 7.37
CA PHE A 249 -11.38 13.62 6.77
C PHE A 249 -12.42 12.74 6.09
N PHE A 250 -12.07 11.52 5.67
CA PHE A 250 -13.00 10.70 4.89
C PHE A 250 -13.33 9.35 5.55
N GLY A 251 -12.63 8.95 6.63
CA GLY A 251 -13.00 7.81 7.49
C GLY A 251 -13.33 6.50 6.75
N HIS A 252 -12.69 6.23 5.65
CA HIS A 252 -12.96 5.07 4.81
C HIS A 252 -11.90 3.98 5.04
N GLY A 253 -11.88 3.44 6.25
CA GLY A 253 -11.46 2.05 6.43
C GLY A 253 -12.47 1.15 5.71
N GLU A 254 -12.04 0.01 5.20
CA GLU A 254 -12.87 -1.00 4.52
C GLU A 254 -14.12 -1.35 5.31
#